data_1b6bc4eeea42dc6c4473bbcdd6d0760e
#
_entry.id   1b6bc4eeea42dc6c4473bbcdd6d0760e
#
_cell.length_a   1.000
_cell.length_b   1.000
_cell.length_c   1.000
_cell.angle_alpha   90.00
_cell.angle_beta   90.00
_cell.angle_gamma   90.00
#
_symmetry.space_group_name_H-M   'P 1'
#
loop_
_entity.id
_entity.type
_entity.pdbx_description
1 polymer ?
#
loop_
_entity_poly.entity_id
_entity_poly.type
_entity_poly.pdbx_seq_one_letter_code
_entity_poly.pdbx_strand_id
1 'polypeptide(L)'
;SSSVYGDSEVLPRVEDKIGNPLSPYAVTKLTNELYANNFARVYGMKVIGFRYFNVFGKNQDPDSPYAAVIPRFIKALINGQSPVIYGDGETTRDFCYVDNVVEANLLAMKTDNLEAFGKVYNIGTGQQTSLNELFTIIKASLISMYSEERQPKNVLRLKSIEPKYKSFRQGDVRHSVANVQAAISNFGYNPKISVKNGIRKTCYHYINESLRLA
;
A
#
# COMPACT_ATOMS: atom_id res chain seq x y z
N SER A 1 3.09 0.00 -11.07
CA SER A 1 1.87 -0.11 -10.25
C SER A 1 1.26 -1.51 -10.33
N SER A 2 0.77 -2.03 -9.19
CA SER A 2 0.02 -3.31 -9.17
C SER A 2 -1.29 -3.28 -9.98
N SER A 3 -1.77 -2.09 -10.36
CA SER A 3 -2.96 -1.95 -11.21
C SER A 3 -2.81 -2.60 -12.60
N VAL A 4 -1.58 -2.82 -13.08
CA VAL A 4 -1.32 -3.48 -14.36
C VAL A 4 -1.74 -4.95 -14.40
N TYR A 5 -1.92 -5.58 -13.23
CA TYR A 5 -2.43 -6.95 -13.16
C TYR A 5 -3.89 -7.07 -13.62
N GLY A 6 -4.66 -5.99 -13.55
CA GLY A 6 -6.01 -5.94 -14.07
C GLY A 6 -6.90 -7.07 -13.55
N ASP A 7 -7.51 -7.82 -14.48
CA ASP A 7 -8.40 -8.96 -14.23
C ASP A 7 -7.68 -10.31 -14.04
N SER A 8 -6.34 -10.33 -13.96
CA SER A 8 -5.63 -11.59 -13.68
C SER A 8 -6.15 -12.23 -12.39
N GLU A 9 -6.39 -13.54 -12.40
CA GLU A 9 -6.84 -14.31 -11.23
C GLU A 9 -5.69 -14.94 -10.44
N VAL A 10 -4.45 -14.87 -10.97
CA VAL A 10 -3.27 -15.49 -10.37
C VAL A 10 -2.92 -14.81 -9.04
N LEU A 11 -2.84 -15.58 -7.96
CA LEU A 11 -2.40 -15.15 -6.63
C LEU A 11 -1.38 -16.14 -6.05
N PRO A 12 -0.28 -15.62 -5.44
CA PRO A 12 0.17 -14.23 -5.46
C PRO A 12 0.46 -13.72 -6.87
N ARG A 13 0.39 -12.40 -7.08
CA ARG A 13 0.70 -11.76 -8.36
C ARG A 13 2.16 -11.97 -8.74
N VAL A 14 2.43 -12.53 -9.90
CA VAL A 14 3.78 -12.72 -10.47
C VAL A 14 3.95 -11.88 -11.73
N GLU A 15 5.15 -11.39 -11.98
CA GLU A 15 5.41 -10.31 -12.92
C GLU A 15 5.06 -10.65 -14.37
N ASP A 16 5.18 -11.91 -14.77
CA ASP A 16 4.90 -12.41 -16.12
C ASP A 16 3.43 -12.77 -16.39
N LYS A 17 2.54 -12.68 -15.37
CA LYS A 17 1.14 -13.10 -15.48
C LYS A 17 0.18 -11.92 -15.25
N ILE A 18 0.23 -10.94 -16.14
CA ILE A 18 -0.72 -9.83 -16.15
C ILE A 18 -2.00 -10.21 -16.91
N GLY A 19 -3.13 -9.62 -16.50
CA GLY A 19 -4.40 -9.67 -17.22
C GLY A 19 -4.64 -8.42 -18.07
N ASN A 20 -5.90 -8.11 -18.33
CA ASN A 20 -6.31 -6.90 -19.03
C ASN A 20 -6.41 -5.72 -18.04
N PRO A 21 -5.84 -4.55 -18.35
CA PRO A 21 -5.99 -3.36 -17.50
C PRO A 21 -7.47 -2.97 -17.31
N LEU A 22 -7.91 -2.78 -16.06
CA LEU A 22 -9.31 -2.47 -15.73
C LEU A 22 -9.59 -0.95 -15.63
N SER A 23 -8.62 -0.09 -15.91
CA SER A 23 -8.80 1.36 -15.86
C SER A 23 -7.84 2.10 -16.78
N PRO A 24 -8.16 3.35 -17.22
CA PRO A 24 -7.22 4.19 -17.95
C PRO A 24 -5.89 4.39 -17.20
N TYR A 25 -5.94 4.51 -15.87
CA TYR A 25 -4.73 4.57 -15.04
C TYR A 25 -3.85 3.32 -15.22
N ALA A 26 -4.43 2.12 -15.16
CA ALA A 26 -3.70 0.88 -15.36
C ALA A 26 -3.05 0.80 -16.75
N VAL A 27 -3.75 1.26 -17.79
CA VAL A 27 -3.21 1.37 -19.15
C VAL A 27 -1.99 2.28 -19.18
N THR A 28 -2.05 3.47 -18.58
CA THR A 28 -0.88 4.37 -18.54
C THR A 28 0.32 3.74 -17.85
N LYS A 29 0.09 2.96 -16.78
CA LYS A 29 1.19 2.28 -16.07
C LYS A 29 1.79 1.14 -16.88
N LEU A 30 0.98 0.36 -17.59
CA LEU A 30 1.48 -0.66 -18.52
C LEU A 30 2.26 -0.02 -19.67
N THR A 31 1.80 1.10 -20.20
CA THR A 31 2.51 1.86 -21.24
C THR A 31 3.90 2.30 -20.75
N ASN A 32 4.03 2.76 -19.50
CA ASN A 32 5.33 3.11 -18.93
C ASN A 32 6.30 1.89 -18.93
N GLU A 33 5.80 0.69 -18.60
CA GLU A 33 6.62 -0.53 -18.63
C GLU A 33 7.06 -0.87 -20.06
N LEU A 34 6.17 -0.75 -21.04
CA LEU A 34 6.48 -1.00 -22.45
C LEU A 34 7.56 -0.01 -22.95
N TYR A 35 7.45 1.28 -22.62
CA TYR A 35 8.49 2.26 -22.94
C TYR A 35 9.82 1.92 -22.27
N ALA A 36 9.83 1.63 -20.96
CA ALA A 36 11.05 1.29 -20.23
C ALA A 36 11.75 0.08 -20.85
N ASN A 37 11.01 -0.99 -21.17
CA ASN A 37 11.54 -2.18 -21.84
C ASN A 37 12.09 -1.87 -23.24
N ASN A 38 11.42 -1.02 -23.99
CA ASN A 38 11.89 -0.62 -25.33
C ASN A 38 13.21 0.18 -25.23
N PHE A 39 13.29 1.15 -24.31
CA PHE A 39 14.52 1.91 -24.07
C PHE A 39 15.68 1.02 -23.62
N ALA A 40 15.43 0.04 -22.75
CA ALA A 40 16.45 -0.93 -22.36
C ALA A 40 16.98 -1.72 -23.57
N ARG A 41 16.06 -2.23 -24.41
CA ARG A 41 16.40 -3.07 -25.56
C ARG A 41 17.07 -2.32 -26.70
N VAL A 42 16.57 -1.12 -27.04
CA VAL A 42 17.02 -0.37 -28.23
C VAL A 42 18.26 0.45 -27.94
N TYR A 43 18.33 1.04 -26.74
CA TYR A 43 19.42 1.97 -26.40
C TYR A 43 20.37 1.42 -25.33
N GLY A 44 20.21 0.16 -24.91
CA GLY A 44 21.07 -0.45 -23.90
C GLY A 44 20.96 0.20 -22.51
N MET A 45 19.85 0.88 -22.22
CA MET A 45 19.66 1.56 -20.93
C MET A 45 19.50 0.54 -19.80
N LYS A 46 20.22 0.74 -18.70
CA LYS A 46 20.06 -0.06 -17.48
C LYS A 46 18.83 0.42 -16.71
N VAL A 47 17.68 -0.18 -16.97
CA VAL A 47 16.38 0.21 -16.38
C VAL A 47 15.87 -0.92 -15.49
N ILE A 48 15.35 -0.58 -14.32
CA ILE A 48 14.58 -1.47 -13.44
C ILE A 48 13.21 -0.83 -13.22
N GLY A 49 12.14 -1.55 -13.56
CA GLY A 49 10.78 -1.12 -13.33
C GLY A 49 10.21 -1.66 -12.02
N PHE A 50 9.31 -0.91 -11.37
CA PHE A 50 8.63 -1.37 -10.16
C PHE A 50 7.11 -1.34 -10.28
N ARG A 51 6.47 -2.41 -9.83
CA ARG A 51 5.03 -2.48 -9.57
C ARG A 51 4.81 -2.33 -8.07
N TYR A 52 4.61 -1.10 -7.61
CA TYR A 52 4.28 -0.85 -6.20
C TYR A 52 2.89 -1.36 -5.87
N PHE A 53 2.80 -2.11 -4.76
CA PHE A 53 1.55 -2.52 -4.13
C PHE A 53 1.19 -1.49 -3.06
N ASN A 54 -0.06 -1.31 -2.79
CA ASN A 54 -0.71 -0.34 -1.89
C ASN A 54 0.21 0.39 -0.91
N VAL A 55 1.05 1.30 -1.42
CA VAL A 55 2.01 2.07 -0.61
C VAL A 55 1.27 2.99 0.34
N PHE A 56 1.72 3.04 1.58
CA PHE A 56 1.21 3.95 2.59
C PHE A 56 2.32 4.51 3.48
N GLY A 57 2.05 5.63 4.16
CA GLY A 57 3.00 6.24 5.08
C GLY A 57 2.56 7.65 5.52
N LYS A 58 3.44 8.31 6.27
CA LYS A 58 3.28 9.72 6.65
C LYS A 58 3.17 10.60 5.39
N ASN A 59 2.57 11.77 5.55
CA ASN A 59 2.40 12.77 4.49
C ASN A 59 1.49 12.36 3.31
N GLN A 60 0.73 11.27 3.41
CA GLN A 60 -0.36 11.03 2.47
C GLN A 60 -1.54 11.94 2.80
N ASP A 61 -2.02 12.71 1.82
CA ASP A 61 -3.16 13.60 2.00
C ASP A 61 -4.47 12.78 2.09
N PRO A 62 -5.17 12.81 3.27
CA PRO A 62 -6.44 12.11 3.44
C PRO A 62 -7.60 12.74 2.67
N ASP A 63 -7.48 13.98 2.22
CA ASP A 63 -8.51 14.77 1.53
C ASP A 63 -8.37 14.72 0.01
N SER A 64 -7.27 14.19 -0.50
CA SER A 64 -7.10 14.00 -1.93
C SER A 64 -8.27 13.19 -2.53
N PRO A 65 -8.78 13.55 -3.73
CA PRO A 65 -9.75 12.73 -4.46
C PRO A 65 -9.31 11.27 -4.64
N TYR A 66 -7.99 11.05 -4.63
CA TYR A 66 -7.35 9.74 -4.73
C TYR A 66 -6.86 9.20 -3.39
N ALA A 67 -7.36 9.76 -2.28
CA ALA A 67 -6.91 9.37 -0.94
C ALA A 67 -7.08 7.86 -0.71
N ALA A 68 -5.98 7.21 -0.33
CA ALA A 68 -5.94 5.80 0.00
C ALA A 68 -6.75 5.48 1.28
N VAL A 69 -7.10 4.21 1.47
CA VAL A 69 -7.94 3.76 2.58
C VAL A 69 -7.32 4.07 3.96
N ILE A 70 -6.00 3.90 4.11
CA ILE A 70 -5.30 4.09 5.41
C ILE A 70 -5.42 5.53 5.91
N PRO A 71 -5.01 6.58 5.17
CA PRO A 71 -5.16 7.95 5.65
C PRO A 71 -6.61 8.33 5.94
N ARG A 72 -7.57 7.85 5.13
CA ARG A 72 -9.00 8.10 5.35
C ARG A 72 -9.52 7.45 6.64
N PHE A 73 -9.10 6.22 6.96
CA PHE A 73 -9.49 5.54 8.19
C PHE A 73 -8.88 6.23 9.41
N ILE A 74 -7.60 6.59 9.35
CA ILE A 74 -6.93 7.32 10.45
C ILE A 74 -7.65 8.64 10.70
N LYS A 75 -7.88 9.46 9.66
CA LYS A 75 -8.58 10.76 9.79
C LYS A 75 -9.99 10.60 10.39
N ALA A 76 -10.78 9.64 9.88
CA ALA A 76 -12.12 9.39 10.39
C ALA A 76 -12.08 9.05 11.90
N LEU A 77 -11.21 8.14 12.33
CA LEU A 77 -11.09 7.72 13.71
C LEU A 77 -10.59 8.83 14.63
N ILE A 78 -9.61 9.63 14.23
CA ILE A 78 -9.13 10.81 14.98
C ILE A 78 -10.28 11.80 15.20
N ASN A 79 -11.13 12.02 14.19
CA ASN A 79 -12.28 12.90 14.25
C ASN A 79 -13.51 12.29 14.96
N GLY A 80 -13.41 11.06 15.49
CA GLY A 80 -14.52 10.38 16.15
C GLY A 80 -15.61 9.90 15.20
N GLN A 81 -15.28 9.72 13.92
CA GLN A 81 -16.20 9.29 12.88
C GLN A 81 -16.01 7.82 12.54
N SER A 82 -17.09 7.14 12.16
CA SER A 82 -17.02 5.77 11.62
C SER A 82 -16.42 5.77 10.21
N PRO A 83 -15.32 5.05 9.97
CA PRO A 83 -14.83 4.88 8.62
C PRO A 83 -15.78 4.04 7.77
N VAL A 84 -15.76 4.26 6.45
CA VAL A 84 -16.60 3.55 5.50
C VAL A 84 -15.81 2.44 4.84
N ILE A 85 -16.31 1.21 4.94
CA ILE A 85 -15.82 0.02 4.22
C ILE A 85 -16.80 -0.31 3.09
N TYR A 86 -16.28 -0.49 1.87
CA TYR A 86 -17.08 -0.94 0.74
C TYR A 86 -16.99 -2.47 0.65
N GLY A 87 -18.16 -3.14 0.60
CA GLY A 87 -18.29 -4.58 0.70
C GLY A 87 -18.39 -5.06 2.14
N ASP A 88 -17.98 -6.30 2.36
CA ASP A 88 -18.01 -7.02 3.65
C ASP A 88 -16.73 -6.81 4.50
N GLY A 89 -15.77 -6.06 3.99
CA GLY A 89 -14.47 -5.83 4.66
C GLY A 89 -13.44 -6.95 4.45
N GLU A 90 -13.79 -8.03 3.76
CA GLU A 90 -12.86 -9.14 3.48
C GLU A 90 -12.03 -8.94 2.20
N THR A 91 -12.19 -7.81 1.54
CA THR A 91 -11.29 -7.38 0.46
C THR A 91 -9.88 -7.22 1.01
N THR A 92 -8.91 -7.92 0.41
CA THR A 92 -7.50 -7.90 0.89
C THR A 92 -6.59 -7.12 -0.04
N ARG A 93 -5.59 -6.47 0.56
CA ARG A 93 -4.51 -5.78 -0.14
C ARG A 93 -3.16 -6.10 0.50
N ASP A 94 -2.12 -6.02 -0.30
CA ASP A 94 -0.74 -5.98 0.17
C ASP A 94 -0.37 -4.51 0.45
N PHE A 95 -0.41 -4.11 1.72
CA PHE A 95 -0.05 -2.78 2.15
C PHE A 95 1.44 -2.69 2.42
N CYS A 96 2.14 -1.86 1.68
CA CYS A 96 3.58 -1.67 1.78
C CYS A 96 3.93 -0.31 2.39
N TYR A 97 4.58 -0.31 3.55
CA TYR A 97 5.01 0.95 4.17
C TYR A 97 6.11 1.61 3.34
N VAL A 98 6.05 2.93 3.23
CA VAL A 98 6.89 3.74 2.32
C VAL A 98 8.39 3.50 2.50
N ASP A 99 8.88 3.25 3.72
CA ASP A 99 10.30 2.99 3.96
C ASP A 99 10.77 1.69 3.27
N ASN A 100 9.91 0.66 3.16
CA ASN A 100 10.22 -0.54 2.37
C ASN A 100 10.36 -0.23 0.88
N VAL A 101 9.53 0.70 0.38
CA VAL A 101 9.61 1.17 -1.02
C VAL A 101 10.88 1.95 -1.27
N VAL A 102 11.25 2.83 -0.35
CA VAL A 102 12.52 3.59 -0.40
C VAL A 102 13.71 2.61 -0.41
N GLU A 103 13.71 1.61 0.47
CA GLU A 103 14.76 0.59 0.50
C GLU A 103 14.87 -0.16 -0.83
N ALA A 104 13.73 -0.56 -1.44
CA ALA A 104 13.73 -1.22 -2.75
C ALA A 104 14.39 -0.35 -3.84
N ASN A 105 14.08 0.96 -3.87
CA ASN A 105 14.71 1.88 -4.80
C ASN A 105 16.22 2.00 -4.58
N LEU A 106 16.66 2.12 -3.32
CA LEU A 106 18.09 2.21 -3.00
C LEU A 106 18.86 0.92 -3.35
N LEU A 107 18.25 -0.24 -3.11
CA LEU A 107 18.85 -1.54 -3.47
C LEU A 107 18.97 -1.69 -4.99
N ALA A 108 17.94 -1.32 -5.75
CA ALA A 108 17.97 -1.37 -7.19
C ALA A 108 18.99 -0.38 -7.81
N MET A 109 19.16 0.80 -7.20
CA MET A 109 20.18 1.76 -7.63
C MET A 109 21.62 1.27 -7.40
N LYS A 110 21.82 0.40 -6.40
CA LYS A 110 23.14 -0.11 -5.99
C LYS A 110 23.47 -1.49 -6.55
N THR A 111 22.52 -2.14 -7.23
CA THR A 111 22.74 -3.50 -7.71
C THR A 111 23.74 -3.54 -8.88
N ASP A 112 24.71 -4.43 -8.78
CA ASP A 112 25.64 -4.77 -9.86
C ASP A 112 25.18 -6.00 -10.63
N ASN A 113 24.05 -6.62 -10.26
CA ASN A 113 23.50 -7.77 -10.94
C ASN A 113 22.95 -7.37 -12.31
N LEU A 114 23.66 -7.74 -13.37
CA LEU A 114 23.28 -7.43 -14.76
C LEU A 114 21.93 -8.04 -15.15
N GLU A 115 21.55 -9.16 -14.54
CA GLU A 115 20.28 -9.84 -14.78
C GLU A 115 19.07 -9.08 -14.18
N ALA A 116 19.31 -8.08 -13.33
CA ALA A 116 18.25 -7.25 -12.77
C ALA A 116 17.71 -6.21 -13.75
N PHE A 117 18.50 -5.82 -14.77
CA PHE A 117 18.13 -4.77 -15.69
C PHE A 117 17.19 -5.23 -16.81
N GLY A 118 16.40 -4.30 -17.35
CA GLY A 118 15.42 -4.56 -18.40
C GLY A 118 14.18 -5.33 -17.89
N LYS A 119 13.98 -5.41 -16.58
CA LYS A 119 12.90 -6.18 -15.95
C LYS A 119 12.04 -5.32 -15.04
N VAL A 120 10.86 -5.83 -14.73
CA VAL A 120 9.91 -5.22 -13.78
C VAL A 120 9.79 -6.12 -12.56
N TYR A 121 9.67 -5.52 -11.37
CA TYR A 121 9.61 -6.23 -10.09
C TYR A 121 8.45 -5.76 -9.23
N ASN A 122 7.81 -6.70 -8.56
CA ASN A 122 6.83 -6.41 -7.52
C ASN A 122 7.50 -5.87 -6.26
N ILE A 123 6.97 -4.76 -5.75
CA ILE A 123 7.38 -4.18 -4.47
C ILE A 123 6.15 -4.12 -3.57
N GLY A 124 6.11 -5.02 -2.62
CA GLY A 124 5.08 -5.22 -1.61
C GLY A 124 5.67 -5.91 -0.39
N THR A 125 4.84 -6.46 0.47
CA THR A 125 5.26 -7.24 1.63
C THR A 125 5.11 -8.75 1.43
N GLY A 126 4.37 -9.17 0.41
CA GLY A 126 3.97 -10.56 0.21
C GLY A 126 2.90 -11.02 1.21
N GLN A 127 2.25 -10.10 1.91
CA GLN A 127 1.22 -10.39 2.91
C GLN A 127 -0.11 -9.73 2.54
N GLN A 128 -1.19 -10.42 2.85
CA GLN A 128 -2.54 -9.91 2.70
C GLN A 128 -3.04 -9.33 4.02
N THR A 129 -3.70 -8.18 3.95
CA THR A 129 -4.45 -7.61 5.08
C THR A 129 -5.84 -7.24 4.59
N SER A 130 -6.90 -7.71 5.25
CA SER A 130 -8.27 -7.34 4.95
C SER A 130 -8.60 -5.94 5.44
N LEU A 131 -9.67 -5.33 4.93
CA LEU A 131 -10.10 -4.00 5.41
C LEU A 131 -10.58 -4.05 6.87
N ASN A 132 -11.14 -5.18 7.31
CA ASN A 132 -11.54 -5.41 8.71
C ASN A 132 -10.32 -5.49 9.62
N GLU A 133 -9.30 -6.25 9.24
CA GLU A 133 -8.01 -6.29 9.95
C GLU A 133 -7.33 -4.93 9.98
N LEU A 134 -7.31 -4.23 8.86
CA LEU A 134 -6.74 -2.89 8.74
C LEU A 134 -7.40 -1.92 9.72
N PHE A 135 -8.74 -1.91 9.76
CA PHE A 135 -9.51 -1.09 10.72
C PHE A 135 -9.10 -1.42 12.16
N THR A 136 -9.03 -2.70 12.49
CA THR A 136 -8.66 -3.18 13.83
C THR A 136 -7.25 -2.72 14.22
N ILE A 137 -6.27 -2.85 13.32
CA ILE A 137 -4.88 -2.44 13.55
C ILE A 137 -4.78 -0.92 13.77
N ILE A 138 -5.47 -0.12 12.95
CA ILE A 138 -5.48 1.34 13.07
C ILE A 138 -6.14 1.76 14.38
N LYS A 139 -7.33 1.23 14.70
CA LYS A 139 -8.08 1.53 15.93
C LYS A 139 -7.24 1.19 17.17
N ALA A 140 -6.62 0.00 17.20
CA ALA A 140 -5.75 -0.42 18.30
C ALA A 140 -4.51 0.47 18.45
N SER A 141 -3.90 0.89 17.34
CA SER A 141 -2.74 1.78 17.35
C SER A 141 -3.08 3.15 17.95
N LEU A 142 -4.21 3.75 17.54
CA LEU A 142 -4.68 5.02 18.06
C LEU A 142 -5.06 4.93 19.55
N ILE A 143 -5.74 3.84 19.97
CA ILE A 143 -6.08 3.61 21.38
C ILE A 143 -4.81 3.52 22.24
N SER A 144 -3.78 2.78 21.79
CA SER A 144 -2.51 2.68 22.50
C SER A 144 -1.88 4.06 22.72
N MET A 145 -1.78 4.87 21.65
CA MET A 145 -1.18 6.21 21.70
C MET A 145 -1.93 7.15 22.63
N TYR A 146 -3.27 7.23 22.52
CA TYR A 146 -4.05 8.07 23.43
C TYR A 146 -4.03 7.58 24.88
N SER A 147 -3.82 6.27 25.12
CA SER A 147 -3.61 5.75 26.46
C SER A 147 -2.24 6.17 27.02
N GLU A 148 -1.18 6.12 26.22
CA GLU A 148 0.17 6.57 26.57
C GLU A 148 0.18 8.08 26.89
N GLU A 149 -0.59 8.88 26.13
CA GLU A 149 -0.77 10.34 26.34
C GLU A 149 -1.79 10.70 27.44
N ARG A 150 -2.34 9.71 28.16
CA ARG A 150 -3.35 9.89 29.22
C ARG A 150 -4.60 10.63 28.76
N GLN A 151 -5.12 10.33 27.58
CA GLN A 151 -6.33 10.90 27.00
C GLN A 151 -7.54 9.94 27.07
N PRO A 152 -8.12 9.66 28.25
CA PRO A 152 -9.15 8.63 28.45
C PRO A 152 -10.43 8.90 27.64
N LYS A 153 -10.79 10.16 27.40
CA LYS A 153 -11.96 10.51 26.59
C LYS A 153 -11.82 10.02 25.13
N ASN A 154 -10.64 10.19 24.54
CA ASN A 154 -10.36 9.72 23.19
C ASN A 154 -10.34 8.20 23.12
N VAL A 155 -9.79 7.53 24.14
CA VAL A 155 -9.79 6.06 24.24
C VAL A 155 -11.21 5.52 24.29
N LEU A 156 -12.09 6.08 25.16
CA LEU A 156 -13.49 5.64 25.29
C LEU A 156 -14.26 5.87 23.99
N ARG A 157 -14.07 7.03 23.35
CA ARG A 157 -14.68 7.35 22.05
C ARG A 157 -14.25 6.34 20.98
N LEU A 158 -12.97 6.05 20.85
CA LEU A 158 -12.46 5.10 19.86
C LEU A 158 -13.00 3.69 20.08
N LYS A 159 -13.11 3.24 21.33
CA LYS A 159 -13.64 1.91 21.65
C LYS A 159 -15.06 1.69 21.12
N SER A 160 -15.90 2.71 21.10
CA SER A 160 -17.30 2.64 20.62
C SER A 160 -17.46 2.78 19.11
N ILE A 161 -16.43 3.18 18.38
CA ILE A 161 -16.52 3.36 16.91
C ILE A 161 -16.41 2.02 16.21
N GLU A 162 -17.39 1.72 15.34
CA GLU A 162 -17.37 0.60 14.41
C GLU A 162 -17.44 1.12 12.97
N PRO A 163 -16.94 0.34 11.97
CA PRO A 163 -17.01 0.76 10.58
C PRO A 163 -18.43 0.72 10.05
N LYS A 164 -18.71 1.56 9.04
CA LYS A 164 -19.97 1.51 8.28
C LYS A 164 -19.74 0.80 6.96
N TYR A 165 -20.50 -0.26 6.70
CA TYR A 165 -20.41 -1.01 5.46
C TYR A 165 -21.33 -0.43 4.39
N LYS A 166 -20.85 -0.38 3.14
CA LYS A 166 -21.60 0.01 1.94
C LYS A 166 -21.47 -1.06 0.86
N SER A 167 -22.28 -0.97 -0.18
CA SER A 167 -22.21 -1.88 -1.34
C SER A 167 -20.79 -1.93 -1.93
N PHE A 168 -20.43 -3.06 -2.53
CA PHE A 168 -19.16 -3.22 -3.24
C PHE A 168 -19.00 -2.15 -4.33
N ARG A 169 -17.78 -1.72 -4.56
CA ARG A 169 -17.45 -0.86 -5.69
C ARG A 169 -17.34 -1.70 -6.96
N GLN A 170 -17.91 -1.22 -8.03
CA GLN A 170 -17.74 -1.85 -9.34
C GLN A 170 -16.27 -1.79 -9.78
N GLY A 171 -15.74 -2.91 -10.28
CA GLY A 171 -14.35 -3.00 -10.77
C GLY A 171 -13.29 -3.11 -9.67
N ASP A 172 -13.69 -3.22 -8.39
CA ASP A 172 -12.71 -3.40 -7.31
C ASP A 172 -12.22 -4.86 -7.27
N VAL A 173 -10.91 -5.05 -7.35
CA VAL A 173 -10.26 -6.37 -7.26
C VAL A 173 -10.42 -6.91 -5.85
N ARG A 174 -10.94 -8.14 -5.69
CA ARG A 174 -11.21 -8.73 -4.36
C ARG A 174 -9.94 -8.96 -3.55
N HIS A 175 -8.91 -9.57 -4.15
CA HIS A 175 -7.67 -9.94 -3.48
C HIS A 175 -6.46 -9.52 -4.30
N SER A 176 -5.45 -8.95 -3.61
CA SER A 176 -4.20 -8.55 -4.24
C SER A 176 -3.04 -8.73 -3.27
N VAL A 177 -2.05 -9.53 -3.66
CA VAL A 177 -0.82 -9.78 -2.91
C VAL A 177 0.35 -9.98 -3.88
N ALA A 178 1.50 -9.42 -3.57
CA ALA A 178 2.72 -9.52 -4.36
C ALA A 178 3.41 -10.86 -4.14
N ASN A 179 3.88 -11.50 -5.21
CA ASN A 179 5.07 -12.33 -5.09
C ASN A 179 6.28 -11.41 -5.22
N VAL A 180 7.13 -11.35 -4.20
CA VAL A 180 8.30 -10.47 -4.15
C VAL A 180 9.61 -11.22 -4.38
N GLN A 181 9.53 -12.50 -4.71
CA GLN A 181 10.70 -13.38 -4.83
C GLN A 181 11.69 -12.90 -5.89
N ALA A 182 11.22 -12.37 -7.01
CA ALA A 182 12.08 -11.83 -8.05
C ALA A 182 12.92 -10.65 -7.55
N ALA A 183 12.33 -9.73 -6.78
CA ALA A 183 13.03 -8.60 -6.18
C ALA A 183 14.06 -9.07 -5.12
N ILE A 184 13.71 -10.07 -4.31
CA ILE A 184 14.62 -10.67 -3.32
C ILE A 184 15.85 -11.24 -4.04
N SER A 185 15.64 -12.06 -5.07
CA SER A 185 16.73 -12.80 -5.74
C SER A 185 17.64 -11.88 -6.56
N ASN A 186 17.11 -10.80 -7.17
CA ASN A 186 17.87 -9.98 -8.10
C ASN A 186 18.62 -8.80 -7.43
N PHE A 187 18.11 -8.23 -6.37
CA PHE A 187 18.74 -7.09 -5.68
C PHE A 187 18.57 -7.08 -4.17
N GLY A 188 18.21 -8.24 -3.55
CA GLY A 188 18.20 -8.40 -2.09
C GLY A 188 17.08 -7.65 -1.37
N TYR A 189 15.95 -7.35 -2.05
CA TYR A 189 14.80 -6.69 -1.41
C TYR A 189 14.28 -7.53 -0.24
N ASN A 190 14.13 -6.89 0.92
CA ASN A 190 13.57 -7.53 2.10
C ASN A 190 12.69 -6.52 2.86
N PRO A 191 11.35 -6.60 2.78
CA PRO A 191 10.45 -5.66 3.46
C PRO A 191 10.52 -5.85 4.99
N LYS A 192 11.27 -5.00 5.67
CA LYS A 192 11.54 -5.08 7.12
C LYS A 192 10.40 -4.54 7.98
N ILE A 193 9.60 -3.61 7.44
CA ILE A 193 8.55 -2.95 8.19
C ILE A 193 7.21 -3.62 7.87
N SER A 194 6.65 -4.31 8.88
CA SER A 194 5.33 -4.91 8.78
C SER A 194 4.23 -3.85 8.67
N VAL A 195 3.06 -4.25 8.16
CA VAL A 195 1.86 -3.38 8.07
C VAL A 195 1.54 -2.76 9.44
N LYS A 196 1.54 -3.56 10.52
CA LYS A 196 1.26 -3.10 11.88
C LYS A 196 2.24 -2.00 12.33
N ASN A 197 3.55 -2.20 12.11
CA ASN A 197 4.56 -1.21 12.48
C ASN A 197 4.48 0.05 11.63
N GLY A 198 4.22 -0.08 10.33
CA GLY A 198 4.01 1.04 9.42
C GLY A 198 2.78 1.88 9.80
N ILE A 199 1.67 1.21 10.15
CA ILE A 199 0.45 1.87 10.62
C ILE A 199 0.72 2.65 11.91
N ARG A 200 1.42 2.05 12.89
CA ARG A 200 1.79 2.75 14.12
C ARG A 200 2.57 4.03 13.82
N LYS A 201 3.60 3.97 12.99
CA LYS A 201 4.38 5.15 12.57
C LYS A 201 3.51 6.21 11.87
N THR A 202 2.59 5.77 11.02
CA THR A 202 1.66 6.66 10.30
C THR A 202 0.68 7.32 11.26
N CYS A 203 0.03 6.57 12.15
CA CYS A 203 -0.87 7.12 13.17
C CYS A 203 -0.19 8.17 14.06
N TYR A 204 1.04 7.89 14.51
CA TYR A 204 1.82 8.84 15.31
C TYR A 204 2.03 10.18 14.58
N HIS A 205 2.33 10.13 13.29
CA HIS A 205 2.49 11.34 12.49
C HIS A 205 1.19 12.15 12.40
N TYR A 206 0.05 11.51 12.11
CA TYR A 206 -1.26 12.20 11.99
C TYR A 206 -1.75 12.78 13.31
N ILE A 207 -1.53 12.10 14.44
CA ILE A 207 -1.87 12.66 15.77
C ILE A 207 -1.06 13.94 16.03
N ASN A 208 0.26 13.90 15.81
CA ASN A 208 1.12 15.06 16.05
C ASN A 208 0.81 16.24 15.11
N GLU A 209 0.42 15.99 13.88
CA GLU A 209 -0.04 17.06 12.99
C GLU A 209 -1.37 17.66 13.47
N SER A 210 -2.33 16.81 13.86
CA SER A 210 -3.62 17.31 14.37
C SER A 210 -3.47 18.16 15.64
N LEU A 211 -2.50 17.84 16.51
CA LEU A 211 -2.19 18.62 17.71
C LEU A 211 -1.46 19.95 17.40
N ARG A 212 -0.78 20.07 16.26
CA ARG A 212 -0.15 21.33 15.84
C ARG A 212 -1.11 22.32 15.20
N LEU A 213 -2.24 21.84 14.71
CA LEU A 213 -3.27 22.63 14.02
C LEU A 213 -4.45 23.00 14.93
N ALA A 214 -4.50 22.46 16.15
CA ALA A 214 -5.50 22.76 17.19
C ALA A 214 -4.98 23.79 18.20
#